data_6526a000d34df5dd8c46ec44145d5ee3
#
_entry.id   6526a000d34df5dd8c46ec44145d5ee3
#
_cell.length_a   1.000
_cell.length_b   1.000
_cell.length_c   1.000
_cell.angle_alpha   90.00
_cell.angle_beta   90.00
_cell.angle_gamma   90.00
#
_symmetry.space_group_name_H-M   'P 1'
#
loop_
_entity.id
_entity.type
_entity.pdbx_description
1 polymer ?
#
loop_
_entity_poly.entity_id
_entity_poly.type
_entity_poly.pdbx_seq_one_letter_code
_entity_poly.pdbx_strand_id
1 'polypeptide(L)'
;MTRPEVLIVGGGVIGCAVAYELAKEGLRVTLLERAGLCAGASGANGALIWPQAMHRGVVLDLTLACARLFPTLGQELGADIEYRRTGGMVAIETDAQWAQMAEYVAGQPAVGLHAELLDGADARRREPLLAPDLLGAVFAEHGGTINPFRLTLGYAHAARVRGATLVTGTEVLSLLRRGDRVVGVRTSTGDVESEVVVLAGGAWSGPLAATANLRVPVTPRQGMVVVTERAPFRLPHVLKPIKSDRDMWRFSQPWPPDAPGKPGYDPNLPPGKGMGMAQTAAGNLVIGSTSRFVGLDSAPTMAGIRYILDSARRIAPAIGQLRVLRTWAGFRPYTPDGLPLLGPAPGVDGLVLATGHDGSGIGMSPVSARLVAAAVTKADPPLPLEPFDPRRFGDS
;
A
#
# COMPACT_ATOMS: atom_id res chain seq x y z
N MET A 1 17.28 -28.55 0.86
CA MET A 1 17.65 -27.11 0.79
C MET A 1 18.53 -26.81 1.99
N THR A 2 19.58 -26.02 1.82
CA THR A 2 20.36 -25.52 2.96
C THR A 2 19.47 -24.63 3.81
N ARG A 3 19.57 -24.73 5.14
CA ARG A 3 18.78 -23.95 6.09
C ARG A 3 18.99 -22.42 5.82
N PRO A 4 17.93 -21.65 5.53
CA PRO A 4 18.08 -20.21 5.37
C PRO A 4 18.40 -19.51 6.70
N GLU A 5 19.13 -18.40 6.65
CA GLU A 5 19.30 -17.51 7.80
C GLU A 5 18.02 -16.74 8.04
N VAL A 6 17.41 -16.27 6.94
CA VAL A 6 16.14 -15.55 6.99
C VAL A 6 15.10 -16.21 6.10
N LEU A 7 13.94 -16.51 6.68
CA LEU A 7 12.77 -17.02 5.99
C LEU A 7 11.69 -15.95 5.93
N ILE A 8 11.25 -15.58 4.73
CA ILE A 8 10.22 -14.57 4.53
C ILE A 8 8.91 -15.24 4.14
N VAL A 9 7.83 -14.89 4.82
CA VAL A 9 6.48 -15.39 4.56
C VAL A 9 5.66 -14.33 3.83
N GLY A 10 5.38 -14.58 2.54
CA GLY A 10 4.56 -13.71 1.69
C GLY A 10 5.33 -13.06 0.53
N GLY A 11 4.87 -13.31 -0.71
CA GLY A 11 5.44 -12.81 -1.96
C GLY A 11 4.78 -11.52 -2.48
N GLY A 12 4.27 -10.67 -1.60
CA GLY A 12 3.85 -9.31 -1.91
C GLY A 12 5.04 -8.36 -2.08
N VAL A 13 4.75 -7.09 -2.42
CA VAL A 13 5.80 -6.08 -2.61
C VAL A 13 6.72 -5.93 -1.40
N ILE A 14 6.16 -6.00 -0.19
CA ILE A 14 6.95 -5.86 1.05
C ILE A 14 7.89 -7.06 1.21
N GLY A 15 7.38 -8.29 1.10
CA GLY A 15 8.22 -9.48 1.24
C GLY A 15 9.32 -9.55 0.17
N CYS A 16 8.99 -9.21 -1.09
CA CYS A 16 9.99 -9.17 -2.16
C CYS A 16 11.02 -8.06 -1.97
N ALA A 17 10.62 -6.88 -1.48
CA ALA A 17 11.54 -5.79 -1.17
C ALA A 17 12.46 -6.14 0.00
N VAL A 18 11.92 -6.76 1.07
CA VAL A 18 12.73 -7.25 2.21
C VAL A 18 13.70 -8.34 1.75
N ALA A 19 13.25 -9.27 0.89
CA ALA A 19 14.13 -10.29 0.32
C ALA A 19 15.31 -9.67 -0.44
N TYR A 20 15.04 -8.60 -1.22
CA TYR A 20 16.06 -7.87 -1.95
C TYR A 20 17.08 -7.21 -1.02
N GLU A 21 16.61 -6.43 -0.03
CA GLU A 21 17.52 -5.72 0.89
C GLU A 21 18.37 -6.70 1.73
N LEU A 22 17.77 -7.79 2.25
CA LEU A 22 18.51 -8.79 3.02
C LEU A 22 19.51 -9.59 2.16
N ALA A 23 19.15 -9.94 0.93
CA ALA A 23 20.08 -10.59 0.01
C ALA A 23 21.22 -9.66 -0.42
N LYS A 24 20.97 -8.34 -0.48
CA LYS A 24 21.99 -7.31 -0.72
C LYS A 24 23.03 -7.25 0.42
N GLU A 25 22.61 -7.53 1.66
CA GLU A 25 23.48 -7.67 2.82
C GLU A 25 24.21 -9.05 2.89
N GLY A 26 24.03 -9.91 1.89
CA GLY A 26 24.69 -11.20 1.77
C GLY A 26 24.08 -12.35 2.57
N LEU A 27 22.89 -12.16 3.15
CA LEU A 27 22.20 -13.21 3.91
C LEU A 27 21.59 -14.27 3.01
N ARG A 28 21.54 -15.52 3.46
CA ARG A 28 20.82 -16.60 2.79
C ARG A 28 19.33 -16.48 3.05
N VAL A 29 18.62 -15.89 2.09
CA VAL A 29 17.19 -15.60 2.17
C VAL A 29 16.39 -16.65 1.42
N THR A 30 15.31 -17.16 2.04
CA THR A 30 14.25 -17.92 1.36
C THR A 30 12.92 -17.21 1.57
N LEU A 31 12.18 -16.97 0.49
CA LEU A 31 10.83 -16.42 0.51
C LEU A 31 9.84 -17.49 0.10
N LEU A 32 8.78 -17.68 0.90
CA LEU A 32 7.67 -18.59 0.62
C LEU A 32 6.40 -17.83 0.29
N GLU A 33 5.74 -18.18 -0.80
CA GLU A 33 4.47 -17.61 -1.25
C GLU A 33 3.50 -18.74 -1.62
N ARG A 34 2.26 -18.69 -1.11
CA ARG A 34 1.24 -19.75 -1.32
C ARG A 34 0.72 -19.83 -2.76
N ALA A 35 0.66 -18.69 -3.45
CA ALA A 35 0.15 -18.59 -4.81
C ALA A 35 1.27 -18.11 -5.77
N GLY A 36 1.05 -17.01 -6.46
CA GLY A 36 2.05 -16.32 -7.25
C GLY A 36 2.53 -15.05 -6.58
N LEU A 37 3.69 -14.55 -6.97
CA LEU A 37 4.16 -13.25 -6.52
C LEU A 37 3.12 -12.16 -6.87
N CYS A 38 2.97 -11.19 -5.99
CA CYS A 38 2.01 -10.09 -6.17
C CYS A 38 0.50 -10.50 -6.08
N ALA A 39 0.16 -11.72 -5.67
CA ALA A 39 -1.22 -12.21 -5.67
C ALA A 39 -2.13 -11.55 -4.62
N GLY A 40 -1.58 -10.94 -3.56
CA GLY A 40 -2.34 -10.27 -2.50
C GLY A 40 -2.67 -8.80 -2.80
N ALA A 41 -2.65 -7.95 -1.78
CA ALA A 41 -2.90 -6.51 -1.88
C ALA A 41 -2.03 -5.81 -2.92
N SER A 42 -0.81 -6.31 -3.14
CA SER A 42 0.14 -5.76 -4.10
C SER A 42 -0.35 -5.80 -5.55
N GLY A 43 -1.12 -6.82 -5.93
CA GLY A 43 -1.75 -6.91 -7.27
C GLY A 43 -3.17 -6.35 -7.33
N ALA A 44 -3.73 -5.93 -6.19
CA ALA A 44 -5.11 -5.49 -6.09
C ALA A 44 -5.23 -4.03 -5.62
N ASN A 45 -4.47 -3.13 -6.23
CA ASN A 45 -4.42 -1.71 -5.86
C ASN A 45 -4.56 -0.78 -7.07
N GLY A 46 -4.66 0.52 -6.80
CA GLY A 46 -4.85 1.55 -7.82
C GLY A 46 -3.57 2.03 -8.51
N ALA A 47 -2.42 1.40 -8.30
CA ALA A 47 -1.14 1.77 -8.92
C ALA A 47 -0.68 3.22 -8.64
N LEU A 48 -1.03 3.79 -7.49
CA LEU A 48 -0.80 5.19 -7.16
C LEU A 48 0.35 5.38 -6.16
N ILE A 49 1.21 6.35 -6.43
CA ILE A 49 2.16 6.93 -5.48
C ILE A 49 1.67 8.35 -5.18
N TRP A 50 1.22 8.59 -3.94
CA TRP A 50 0.60 9.87 -3.60
C TRP A 50 1.00 10.34 -2.19
N PRO A 51 2.18 10.94 -2.02
CA PRO A 51 2.64 11.43 -0.72
C PRO A 51 1.69 12.44 -0.08
N GLN A 52 1.12 13.36 -0.88
CA GLN A 52 0.19 14.37 -0.40
C GLN A 52 -1.12 13.82 0.18
N ALA A 53 -1.45 12.55 -0.08
CA ALA A 53 -2.63 11.91 0.52
C ALA A 53 -2.34 11.31 1.91
N MET A 54 -1.11 11.45 2.41
CA MET A 54 -0.69 10.93 3.70
C MET A 54 -0.93 11.95 4.81
N HIS A 55 -1.17 11.43 6.01
CA HIS A 55 -1.22 12.25 7.22
C HIS A 55 0.16 12.86 7.51
N ARG A 56 0.17 14.04 8.11
CA ARG A 56 1.40 14.63 8.64
C ARG A 56 2.02 13.74 9.73
N GLY A 57 3.32 13.87 9.92
CA GLY A 57 4.09 13.08 10.85
C GLY A 57 4.71 11.86 10.21
N VAL A 58 4.97 10.83 10.98
CA VAL A 58 5.83 9.69 10.59
C VAL A 58 5.39 8.95 9.33
N VAL A 59 4.08 8.92 9.01
CA VAL A 59 3.59 8.31 7.75
C VAL A 59 4.00 9.13 6.55
N LEU A 60 3.90 10.46 6.64
CA LEU A 60 4.35 11.35 5.58
C LEU A 60 5.86 11.26 5.42
N ASP A 61 6.62 11.27 6.52
CA ASP A 61 8.09 11.16 6.51
C ASP A 61 8.55 9.88 5.82
N LEU A 62 7.96 8.74 6.19
CA LEU A 62 8.22 7.46 5.53
C LEU A 62 7.88 7.52 4.03
N THR A 63 6.73 8.07 3.68
CA THR A 63 6.28 8.13 2.28
C THR A 63 7.15 9.08 1.45
N LEU A 64 7.57 10.21 2.00
CA LEU A 64 8.49 11.15 1.33
C LEU A 64 9.88 10.55 1.16
N ALA A 65 10.38 9.82 2.16
CA ALA A 65 11.65 9.10 2.04
C ALA A 65 11.58 8.06 0.90
N CYS A 66 10.47 7.33 0.78
CA CYS A 66 10.24 6.40 -0.33
C CYS A 66 10.12 7.12 -1.67
N ALA A 67 9.39 8.24 -1.74
CA ALA A 67 9.17 8.98 -2.97
C ALA A 67 10.47 9.47 -3.61
N ARG A 68 11.49 9.77 -2.79
CA ARG A 68 12.83 10.16 -3.28
C ARG A 68 13.59 9.01 -3.96
N LEU A 69 13.25 7.75 -3.66
CA LEU A 69 13.91 6.57 -4.22
C LEU A 69 13.29 6.11 -5.54
N PHE A 70 12.00 6.32 -5.76
CA PHE A 70 11.31 5.81 -6.96
C PHE A 70 11.93 6.22 -8.28
N PRO A 71 12.46 7.46 -8.49
CA PRO A 71 13.06 7.86 -9.76
C PRO A 71 14.22 6.98 -10.21
N THR A 72 15.01 6.42 -9.28
CA THR A 72 16.18 5.59 -9.57
C THR A 72 15.96 4.11 -9.28
N LEU A 73 14.86 3.77 -8.59
CA LEU A 73 14.61 2.40 -8.12
C LEU A 73 14.54 1.38 -9.25
N GLY A 74 13.95 1.74 -10.40
CA GLY A 74 13.91 0.86 -11.57
C GLY A 74 15.32 0.50 -12.08
N GLN A 75 16.22 1.46 -12.10
CA GLN A 75 17.61 1.24 -12.46
C GLN A 75 18.32 0.37 -11.42
N GLU A 76 18.12 0.63 -10.13
CA GLU A 76 18.68 -0.16 -9.02
C GLU A 76 18.24 -1.64 -9.10
N LEU A 77 16.98 -1.89 -9.47
CA LEU A 77 16.41 -3.23 -9.59
C LEU A 77 16.70 -3.90 -10.95
N GLY A 78 17.27 -3.18 -11.93
CA GLY A 78 17.43 -3.66 -13.29
C GLY A 78 16.09 -3.94 -13.98
N ALA A 79 15.04 -3.20 -13.68
CA ALA A 79 13.67 -3.44 -14.15
C ALA A 79 12.95 -2.13 -14.47
N ASP A 80 12.22 -2.10 -15.60
CA ASP A 80 11.27 -1.02 -15.86
C ASP A 80 10.02 -1.20 -15.01
N ILE A 81 9.92 -0.42 -13.94
CA ILE A 81 8.79 -0.44 -13.00
C ILE A 81 7.63 0.46 -13.45
N GLU A 82 7.73 1.08 -14.62
CA GLU A 82 6.76 2.04 -15.17
C GLU A 82 6.43 3.19 -14.20
N TYR A 83 7.40 3.62 -13.39
CA TYR A 83 7.20 4.77 -12.52
C TYR A 83 7.12 6.05 -13.33
N ARG A 84 6.07 6.84 -13.06
CA ARG A 84 5.86 8.15 -13.71
C ARG A 84 5.41 9.16 -12.67
N ARG A 85 6.16 10.22 -12.49
CA ARG A 85 5.75 11.38 -11.68
C ARG A 85 4.85 12.27 -12.53
N THR A 86 3.56 11.96 -12.55
CA THR A 86 2.56 12.66 -13.37
C THR A 86 1.90 13.82 -12.64
N GLY A 87 2.11 13.95 -11.33
CA GLY A 87 1.23 14.72 -10.50
C GLY A 87 -0.14 14.07 -10.35
N GLY A 88 -0.99 14.71 -9.59
CA GLY A 88 -2.36 14.26 -9.43
C GLY A 88 -3.28 15.41 -9.04
N MET A 89 -4.57 15.23 -9.31
CA MET A 89 -5.57 16.24 -9.05
C MET A 89 -6.67 15.71 -8.12
N VAL A 90 -7.03 16.54 -7.14
CA VAL A 90 -8.19 16.31 -6.26
C VAL A 90 -9.29 17.27 -6.70
N ALA A 91 -10.37 16.74 -7.25
CA ALA A 91 -11.48 17.53 -7.76
C ALA A 91 -12.31 18.16 -6.64
N ILE A 92 -12.69 19.41 -6.80
CA ILE A 92 -13.47 20.23 -5.86
C ILE A 92 -14.86 20.47 -6.43
N GLU A 93 -15.90 20.09 -5.68
CA GLU A 93 -17.31 20.14 -6.12
C GLU A 93 -18.12 21.21 -5.38
N THR A 94 -17.71 21.65 -4.20
CA THR A 94 -18.47 22.58 -3.34
C THR A 94 -17.58 23.68 -2.75
N ASP A 95 -18.18 24.81 -2.36
CA ASP A 95 -17.46 25.90 -1.69
C ASP A 95 -16.82 25.47 -0.37
N ALA A 96 -17.48 24.59 0.39
CA ALA A 96 -16.92 24.05 1.62
C ALA A 96 -15.63 23.25 1.33
N GLN A 97 -15.62 22.45 0.27
CA GLN A 97 -14.43 21.75 -0.19
C GLN A 97 -13.34 22.71 -0.67
N TRP A 98 -13.74 23.79 -1.34
CA TRP A 98 -12.80 24.82 -1.79
C TRP A 98 -12.06 25.47 -0.61
N ALA A 99 -12.80 25.95 0.40
CA ALA A 99 -12.22 26.56 1.58
C ALA A 99 -11.23 25.64 2.29
N GLN A 100 -11.60 24.39 2.43
CA GLN A 100 -10.81 23.33 3.06
C GLN A 100 -9.54 23.00 2.26
N MET A 101 -9.64 22.97 0.93
CA MET A 101 -8.49 22.73 0.05
C MET A 101 -7.56 23.94 -0.03
N ALA A 102 -8.06 25.15 0.14
CA ALA A 102 -7.22 26.34 0.25
C ALA A 102 -6.32 26.27 1.50
N GLU A 103 -6.90 25.88 2.65
CA GLU A 103 -6.13 25.64 3.89
C GLU A 103 -5.11 24.51 3.71
N TYR A 104 -5.51 23.41 3.09
CA TYR A 104 -4.62 22.30 2.79
C TYR A 104 -3.42 22.76 1.95
N VAL A 105 -3.64 23.48 0.85
CA VAL A 105 -2.59 23.98 -0.05
C VAL A 105 -1.65 24.93 0.70
N ALA A 106 -2.18 25.86 1.50
CA ALA A 106 -1.39 26.79 2.31
C ALA A 106 -0.46 26.06 3.29
N GLY A 107 -0.85 24.89 3.76
CA GLY A 107 -0.05 24.09 4.70
C GLY A 107 1.01 23.19 4.06
N GLN A 108 1.02 22.99 2.73
CA GLN A 108 1.95 22.06 2.07
C GLN A 108 3.42 22.47 2.16
N PRO A 109 3.82 23.76 2.01
CA PRO A 109 5.21 24.16 2.11
C PRO A 109 5.85 23.83 3.45
N ALA A 110 5.09 23.86 4.54
CA ALA A 110 5.59 23.54 5.88
C ALA A 110 6.06 22.09 6.05
N VAL A 111 5.66 21.19 5.13
CA VAL A 111 6.08 19.77 5.11
C VAL A 111 6.91 19.45 3.87
N GLY A 112 7.46 20.46 3.19
CA GLY A 112 8.33 20.28 2.02
C GLY A 112 7.59 19.81 0.76
N LEU A 113 6.28 20.03 0.68
CA LEU A 113 5.46 19.67 -0.48
C LEU A 113 4.95 20.92 -1.20
N HIS A 114 4.64 20.77 -2.48
CA HIS A 114 4.02 21.80 -3.30
C HIS A 114 2.67 21.32 -3.85
N ALA A 115 1.66 22.17 -3.71
CA ALA A 115 0.34 21.97 -4.30
C ALA A 115 -0.21 23.31 -4.78
N GLU A 116 -1.05 23.27 -5.81
CA GLU A 116 -1.69 24.43 -6.41
C GLU A 116 -3.20 24.31 -6.30
N LEU A 117 -3.89 25.35 -5.87
CA LEU A 117 -5.33 25.47 -5.93
C LEU A 117 -5.70 26.09 -7.28
N LEU A 118 -6.42 25.35 -8.10
CA LEU A 118 -6.81 25.73 -9.46
C LEU A 118 -8.31 25.97 -9.51
N ASP A 119 -8.74 27.08 -10.12
CA ASP A 119 -10.14 27.24 -10.47
C ASP A 119 -10.58 26.25 -11.56
N GLY A 120 -11.89 26.19 -11.86
CA GLY A 120 -12.43 25.23 -12.80
C GLY A 120 -11.89 25.39 -14.23
N ALA A 121 -11.54 26.61 -14.66
CA ALA A 121 -10.98 26.86 -15.98
C ALA A 121 -9.51 26.36 -16.05
N ASP A 122 -8.72 26.71 -15.05
CA ASP A 122 -7.31 26.30 -14.95
C ASP A 122 -7.17 24.80 -14.77
N ALA A 123 -8.02 24.21 -13.94
CA ALA A 123 -8.07 22.77 -13.74
C ALA A 123 -8.35 22.02 -15.05
N ARG A 124 -9.34 22.48 -15.84
CA ARG A 124 -9.66 21.87 -17.15
C ARG A 124 -8.61 22.15 -18.23
N ARG A 125 -7.90 23.27 -18.17
CA ARG A 125 -6.74 23.47 -19.08
C ARG A 125 -5.64 22.44 -18.84
N ARG A 126 -5.42 22.06 -17.56
CA ARG A 126 -4.42 21.07 -17.20
C ARG A 126 -4.89 19.62 -17.37
N GLU A 127 -6.18 19.37 -17.11
CA GLU A 127 -6.84 18.06 -17.25
C GLU A 127 -8.19 18.20 -17.97
N PRO A 128 -8.20 18.10 -19.31
CA PRO A 128 -9.42 18.34 -20.11
C PRO A 128 -10.57 17.37 -19.88
N LEU A 129 -10.33 16.23 -19.21
CA LEU A 129 -11.36 15.24 -18.92
C LEU A 129 -12.23 15.60 -17.71
N LEU A 130 -11.84 16.62 -16.92
CA LEU A 130 -12.62 17.06 -15.76
C LEU A 130 -14.02 17.55 -16.15
N ALA A 131 -14.99 17.21 -15.34
CA ALA A 131 -16.37 17.65 -15.53
C ALA A 131 -16.47 19.19 -15.55
N PRO A 132 -17.32 19.76 -16.44
CA PRO A 132 -17.38 21.22 -16.65
C PRO A 132 -17.94 21.99 -15.46
N ASP A 133 -18.70 21.35 -14.58
CA ASP A 133 -19.36 21.92 -13.41
C ASP A 133 -18.57 21.79 -12.11
N LEU A 134 -17.32 21.28 -12.16
CA LEU A 134 -16.43 21.30 -11.03
C LEU A 134 -15.98 22.74 -10.73
N LEU A 135 -15.97 23.13 -9.45
CA LEU A 135 -15.49 24.45 -9.01
C LEU A 135 -13.99 24.60 -9.26
N GLY A 136 -13.23 23.52 -9.15
CA GLY A 136 -11.81 23.52 -9.39
C GLY A 136 -11.15 22.20 -8.98
N ALA A 137 -9.84 22.28 -8.75
CA ALA A 137 -9.06 21.16 -8.27
C ALA A 137 -7.82 21.61 -7.48
N VAL A 138 -7.32 20.75 -6.62
CA VAL A 138 -5.93 20.87 -6.13
C VAL A 138 -5.04 20.02 -7.02
N PHE A 139 -4.02 20.62 -7.61
CA PHE A 139 -2.95 19.90 -8.26
C PHE A 139 -1.81 19.62 -7.26
N ALA A 140 -1.39 18.37 -7.16
CA ALA A 140 -0.32 17.89 -6.29
C ALA A 140 0.83 17.34 -7.12
N GLU A 141 1.95 18.02 -7.15
CA GLU A 141 3.09 17.74 -8.03
C GLU A 141 3.76 16.38 -7.76
N HIS A 142 3.81 15.97 -6.50
CA HIS A 142 4.52 14.75 -6.09
C HIS A 142 3.72 13.46 -6.29
N GLY A 143 2.52 13.53 -6.85
CA GLY A 143 1.72 12.37 -7.23
C GLY A 143 2.29 11.65 -8.45
N GLY A 144 1.99 10.36 -8.58
CA GLY A 144 2.42 9.58 -9.72
C GLY A 144 1.80 8.20 -9.79
N THR A 145 2.21 7.46 -10.80
CA THR A 145 1.79 6.08 -11.05
C THR A 145 2.99 5.15 -11.10
N ILE A 146 2.73 3.89 -10.83
CA ILE A 146 3.71 2.81 -10.93
C ILE A 146 3.00 1.52 -11.34
N ASN A 147 3.69 0.61 -12.00
CA ASN A 147 3.15 -0.72 -12.21
C ASN A 147 3.49 -1.62 -11.00
N PRO A 148 2.51 -1.97 -10.15
CA PRO A 148 2.77 -2.71 -8.91
C PRO A 148 3.29 -4.13 -9.16
N PHE A 149 2.88 -4.76 -10.28
CA PHE A 149 3.40 -6.07 -10.68
C PHE A 149 4.87 -5.97 -11.07
N ARG A 150 5.22 -5.01 -11.94
CA ARG A 150 6.61 -4.82 -12.37
C ARG A 150 7.52 -4.44 -11.21
N LEU A 151 7.05 -3.62 -10.27
CA LEU A 151 7.80 -3.30 -9.05
C LEU A 151 8.04 -4.56 -8.21
N THR A 152 6.99 -5.32 -7.91
CA THR A 152 7.10 -6.53 -7.08
C THR A 152 8.01 -7.58 -7.74
N LEU A 153 7.85 -7.80 -9.05
CA LEU A 153 8.68 -8.74 -9.81
C LEU A 153 10.12 -8.22 -9.99
N GLY A 154 10.32 -6.91 -10.09
CA GLY A 154 11.64 -6.28 -10.10
C GLY A 154 12.41 -6.55 -8.82
N TYR A 155 11.79 -6.35 -7.65
CA TYR A 155 12.36 -6.73 -6.36
C TYR A 155 12.67 -8.22 -6.29
N ALA A 156 11.73 -9.07 -6.69
CA ALA A 156 11.91 -10.53 -6.67
C ALA A 156 13.06 -10.97 -7.58
N HIS A 157 13.17 -10.39 -8.78
CA HIS A 157 14.27 -10.65 -9.70
C HIS A 157 15.62 -10.20 -9.10
N ALA A 158 15.67 -8.98 -8.63
CA ALA A 158 16.88 -8.43 -8.03
C ALA A 158 17.34 -9.20 -6.78
N ALA A 159 16.41 -9.72 -5.98
CA ALA A 159 16.69 -10.62 -4.86
C ALA A 159 17.31 -11.95 -5.33
N ARG A 160 16.73 -12.57 -6.38
CA ARG A 160 17.26 -13.81 -6.97
C ARG A 160 18.67 -13.64 -7.54
N VAL A 161 18.91 -12.54 -8.23
CA VAL A 161 20.25 -12.22 -8.76
C VAL A 161 21.30 -12.13 -7.64
N ARG A 162 20.85 -11.79 -6.41
CA ARG A 162 21.69 -11.74 -5.20
C ARG A 162 21.68 -13.03 -4.38
N GLY A 163 21.15 -14.13 -4.92
CA GLY A 163 21.18 -15.45 -4.30
C GLY A 163 19.98 -15.81 -3.44
N ALA A 164 18.94 -14.95 -3.35
CA ALA A 164 17.71 -15.32 -2.64
C ALA A 164 16.93 -16.42 -3.36
N THR A 165 16.39 -17.37 -2.59
CA THR A 165 15.50 -18.42 -3.09
C THR A 165 14.05 -17.98 -2.91
N LEU A 166 13.26 -17.92 -3.98
CA LEU A 166 11.83 -17.60 -3.94
C LEU A 166 11.03 -18.79 -4.40
N VAL A 167 10.20 -19.33 -3.50
CA VAL A 167 9.36 -20.51 -3.72
C VAL A 167 7.90 -20.08 -3.72
N THR A 168 7.23 -20.26 -4.84
CA THR A 168 5.79 -20.03 -5.00
C THR A 168 5.03 -21.37 -4.93
N GLY A 169 3.71 -21.32 -4.72
CA GLY A 169 2.89 -22.52 -4.57
C GLY A 169 3.12 -23.24 -3.23
N THR A 170 3.74 -22.58 -2.25
CA THR A 170 4.02 -23.16 -0.93
C THR A 170 3.34 -22.34 0.16
N GLU A 171 2.27 -22.89 0.71
CA GLU A 171 1.52 -22.23 1.77
C GLU A 171 2.17 -22.46 3.13
N VAL A 172 2.37 -21.39 3.87
CA VAL A 172 2.74 -21.43 5.28
C VAL A 172 1.47 -21.56 6.12
N LEU A 173 1.37 -22.68 6.83
CA LEU A 173 0.21 -23.06 7.64
C LEU A 173 0.31 -22.55 9.08
N SER A 174 1.52 -22.56 9.64
CA SER A 174 1.76 -22.10 11.01
C SER A 174 3.23 -21.68 11.23
N LEU A 175 3.46 -20.88 12.26
CA LEU A 175 4.79 -20.62 12.79
C LEU A 175 5.21 -21.79 13.69
N LEU A 176 6.47 -22.18 13.62
CA LEU A 176 7.06 -23.17 14.53
C LEU A 176 7.71 -22.44 15.70
N ARG A 177 7.21 -22.68 16.93
CA ARG A 177 7.70 -22.08 18.17
C ARG A 177 8.32 -23.13 19.07
N ARG A 178 9.48 -22.81 19.64
CA ARG A 178 10.17 -23.60 20.69
C ARG A 178 10.48 -22.67 21.88
N GLY A 179 9.76 -22.85 22.99
CA GLY A 179 9.81 -21.90 24.10
C GLY A 179 9.42 -20.48 23.65
N ASP A 180 10.27 -19.51 23.92
CA ASP A 180 10.05 -18.11 23.59
C ASP A 180 10.67 -17.71 22.23
N ARG A 181 10.89 -18.70 21.33
CA ARG A 181 11.50 -18.43 20.03
C ARG A 181 10.69 -19.05 18.88
N VAL A 182 10.47 -18.28 17.82
CA VAL A 182 10.06 -18.80 16.51
C VAL A 182 11.32 -19.33 15.81
N VAL A 183 11.27 -20.60 15.36
CA VAL A 183 12.42 -21.31 14.77
C VAL A 183 12.21 -21.69 13.32
N GLY A 184 11.09 -21.31 12.72
CA GLY A 184 10.73 -21.63 11.35
C GLY A 184 9.24 -21.61 11.12
N VAL A 185 8.81 -22.29 10.07
CA VAL A 185 7.41 -22.42 9.68
C VAL A 185 7.06 -23.83 9.27
N ARG A 186 5.79 -24.23 9.48
CA ARG A 186 5.18 -25.39 8.86
C ARG A 186 4.54 -24.99 7.55
N THR A 187 4.82 -25.71 6.50
CA THR A 187 4.25 -25.49 5.18
C THR A 187 3.42 -26.67 4.71
N SER A 188 2.72 -26.51 3.60
CA SER A 188 2.00 -27.60 2.92
C SER A 188 2.91 -28.75 2.44
N THR A 189 4.23 -28.53 2.39
CA THR A 189 5.22 -29.50 1.90
C THR A 189 6.22 -29.96 2.96
N GLY A 190 6.04 -29.53 4.22
CA GLY A 190 6.90 -29.89 5.36
C GLY A 190 7.39 -28.66 6.13
N ASP A 191 8.15 -28.90 7.18
CA ASP A 191 8.69 -27.86 8.05
C ASP A 191 9.96 -27.26 7.46
N VAL A 192 10.09 -25.91 7.57
CA VAL A 192 11.28 -25.16 7.15
C VAL A 192 11.81 -24.38 8.34
N GLU A 193 12.98 -24.75 8.83
CA GLU A 193 13.65 -24.05 9.94
C GLU A 193 14.47 -22.85 9.45
N SER A 194 14.54 -21.81 10.27
CA SER A 194 15.31 -20.59 10.01
C SER A 194 15.77 -19.95 11.34
N GLU A 195 16.78 -19.09 11.29
CA GLU A 195 17.19 -18.31 12.46
C GLU A 195 16.22 -17.15 12.72
N VAL A 196 15.74 -16.51 11.65
CA VAL A 196 14.77 -15.42 11.67
C VAL A 196 13.66 -15.70 10.68
N VAL A 197 12.41 -15.50 11.11
CA VAL A 197 11.23 -15.49 10.24
C VAL A 197 10.75 -14.05 10.10
N VAL A 198 10.62 -13.56 8.86
CA VAL A 198 9.97 -12.27 8.55
C VAL A 198 8.54 -12.52 8.10
N LEU A 199 7.57 -12.03 8.88
CA LEU A 199 6.15 -12.18 8.56
C LEU A 199 5.67 -11.00 7.70
N ALA A 200 5.65 -11.19 6.39
CA ALA A 200 5.19 -10.26 5.37
C ALA A 200 3.86 -10.71 4.71
N GLY A 201 3.05 -11.45 5.46
CA GLY A 201 1.80 -12.09 5.00
C GLY A 201 0.64 -11.13 4.73
N GLY A 202 0.86 -9.81 4.79
CA GLY A 202 -0.20 -8.82 4.55
C GLY A 202 -1.40 -9.03 5.48
N ALA A 203 -2.60 -9.09 4.93
CA ALA A 203 -3.83 -9.29 5.70
C ALA A 203 -3.92 -10.66 6.43
N TRP A 204 -3.08 -11.61 6.07
CA TRP A 204 -3.01 -12.93 6.73
C TRP A 204 -1.99 -12.98 7.88
N SER A 205 -1.29 -11.88 8.15
CA SER A 205 -0.28 -11.84 9.22
C SER A 205 -0.88 -12.10 10.61
N GLY A 206 -2.07 -11.56 10.90
CA GLY A 206 -2.76 -11.80 12.17
C GLY A 206 -3.09 -13.28 12.39
N PRO A 207 -3.81 -13.95 11.48
CA PRO A 207 -4.10 -15.40 11.58
C PRO A 207 -2.84 -16.27 11.68
N LEU A 208 -1.77 -15.96 10.93
CA LEU A 208 -0.52 -16.72 11.01
C LEU A 208 0.18 -16.52 12.36
N ALA A 209 0.24 -15.31 12.88
CA ALA A 209 0.82 -15.05 14.20
C ALA A 209 0.05 -15.77 15.32
N ALA A 210 -1.28 -15.85 15.21
CA ALA A 210 -2.12 -16.55 16.17
C ALA A 210 -1.79 -18.05 16.28
N THR A 211 -1.22 -18.68 15.26
CA THR A 211 -0.77 -20.08 15.31
C THR A 211 0.39 -20.32 16.29
N ALA A 212 1.10 -19.25 16.68
CA ALA A 212 2.15 -19.26 17.68
C ALA A 212 1.73 -18.57 19.00
N ASN A 213 0.42 -18.37 19.21
CA ASN A 213 -0.16 -17.63 20.34
C ASN A 213 0.32 -16.17 20.42
N LEU A 214 0.52 -15.53 19.27
CA LEU A 214 0.92 -14.12 19.18
C LEU A 214 -0.23 -13.29 18.62
N ARG A 215 -0.42 -12.10 19.17
CA ARG A 215 -1.40 -11.14 18.68
C ARG A 215 -0.74 -10.10 17.79
N VAL A 216 -1.06 -10.13 16.50
CA VAL A 216 -0.67 -9.11 15.54
C VAL A 216 -1.94 -8.38 15.08
N PRO A 217 -2.14 -7.09 15.44
CA PRO A 217 -3.40 -6.38 15.24
C PRO A 217 -3.56 -5.91 13.79
N VAL A 218 -3.61 -6.86 12.86
CA VAL A 218 -3.84 -6.63 11.44
C VAL A 218 -5.21 -7.19 11.06
N THR A 219 -6.07 -6.31 10.53
CA THR A 219 -7.42 -6.67 10.08
C THR A 219 -7.52 -6.54 8.55
N PRO A 220 -8.09 -7.53 7.84
CA PRO A 220 -8.38 -7.42 6.42
C PRO A 220 -9.36 -6.27 6.13
N ARG A 221 -8.96 -5.30 5.32
CA ARG A 221 -9.83 -4.24 4.82
C ARG A 221 -10.00 -4.36 3.31
N GLN A 222 -11.14 -4.88 2.87
CA GLN A 222 -11.45 -5.11 1.46
C GLN A 222 -11.48 -3.80 0.68
N GLY A 223 -10.94 -3.80 -0.53
CA GLY A 223 -11.07 -2.74 -1.52
C GLY A 223 -11.27 -3.33 -2.91
N MET A 224 -12.26 -2.82 -3.64
CA MET A 224 -12.56 -3.25 -5.01
C MET A 224 -11.85 -2.34 -6.00
N VAL A 225 -11.46 -2.92 -7.13
CA VAL A 225 -10.82 -2.24 -8.26
C VAL A 225 -11.53 -2.60 -9.54
N VAL A 226 -11.68 -1.62 -10.42
CA VAL A 226 -12.24 -1.76 -11.77
C VAL A 226 -11.14 -1.44 -12.78
N VAL A 227 -11.02 -2.26 -13.82
CA VAL A 227 -10.16 -2.00 -14.97
C VAL A 227 -11.02 -1.88 -16.22
N THR A 228 -10.78 -0.82 -16.99
CA THR A 228 -11.50 -0.56 -18.24
C THR A 228 -10.75 -1.12 -19.44
N GLU A 229 -11.41 -1.12 -20.59
CA GLU A 229 -10.74 -1.22 -21.87
C GLU A 229 -9.74 -0.08 -22.07
N ARG A 230 -8.91 -0.18 -23.10
CA ARG A 230 -8.00 0.92 -23.47
C ARG A 230 -8.84 2.15 -23.83
N ALA A 231 -8.58 3.24 -23.10
CA ALA A 231 -9.28 4.49 -23.36
C ALA A 231 -8.81 5.12 -24.68
N PRO A 232 -9.73 5.70 -25.48
CA PRO A 232 -9.39 6.42 -26.71
C PRO A 232 -8.79 7.82 -26.44
N PHE A 233 -8.65 8.17 -25.16
CA PHE A 233 -8.10 9.43 -24.68
C PHE A 233 -6.93 9.19 -23.71
N ARG A 234 -6.22 10.24 -23.37
CA ARG A 234 -5.19 10.23 -22.33
C ARG A 234 -5.71 10.86 -21.05
N LEU A 235 -5.38 10.22 -19.93
CA LEU A 235 -5.53 10.75 -18.57
C LEU A 235 -4.11 11.00 -18.02
N PRO A 236 -3.58 12.23 -18.21
CA PRO A 236 -2.18 12.51 -17.85
C PRO A 236 -1.94 12.51 -16.35
N HIS A 237 -2.94 12.83 -15.55
CA HIS A 237 -2.82 12.94 -14.10
C HIS A 237 -3.63 11.86 -13.38
N VAL A 238 -3.22 11.55 -12.16
CA VAL A 238 -4.07 10.78 -11.26
C VAL A 238 -5.23 11.68 -10.81
N LEU A 239 -6.46 11.19 -10.94
CA LEU A 239 -7.63 11.93 -10.48
C LEU A 239 -8.26 11.30 -9.25
N LYS A 240 -8.69 12.14 -8.31
CA LYS A 240 -9.44 11.75 -7.11
C LYS A 240 -10.57 12.73 -6.82
N PRO A 241 -11.74 12.26 -6.33
CA PRO A 241 -12.67 13.13 -5.64
C PRO A 241 -12.12 13.50 -4.26
N ILE A 242 -12.63 14.57 -3.71
CA ILE A 242 -12.57 14.77 -2.27
C ILE A 242 -13.39 13.66 -1.63
N LYS A 243 -12.75 12.92 -0.74
CA LYS A 243 -13.41 11.91 0.05
C LYS A 243 -14.45 12.53 0.98
N SER A 244 -15.10 12.16 1.87
CA SER A 244 -16.05 12.85 2.74
C SER A 244 -15.40 13.97 3.56
N ASP A 245 -16.17 14.86 4.14
CA ASP A 245 -15.73 15.92 5.07
C ASP A 245 -14.86 15.36 6.22
N ARG A 246 -15.07 14.11 6.64
CA ARG A 246 -14.23 13.40 7.59
C ARG A 246 -12.82 13.07 7.04
N ASP A 247 -12.69 12.81 5.75
CA ASP A 247 -11.39 12.49 5.14
C ASP A 247 -10.58 13.75 4.86
N MET A 248 -11.24 14.88 4.73
CA MET A 248 -10.61 16.20 4.57
C MET A 248 -9.87 16.63 5.84
N TRP A 249 -10.47 16.37 7.01
CA TRP A 249 -9.83 16.59 8.29
C TRP A 249 -8.48 15.88 8.43
N ARG A 250 -8.32 14.73 7.78
CA ARG A 250 -7.07 13.95 7.77
C ARG A 250 -5.90 14.68 7.10
N PHE A 251 -6.14 15.58 6.17
CA PHE A 251 -5.06 16.30 5.48
C PHE A 251 -4.47 17.45 6.29
N SER A 252 -5.20 17.99 7.26
CA SER A 252 -4.80 19.18 8.03
C SER A 252 -4.29 18.87 9.44
N GLN A 253 -4.55 17.67 9.98
CA GLN A 253 -4.21 17.34 11.36
C GLN A 253 -3.09 16.29 11.44
N PRO A 254 -2.24 16.33 12.48
CA PRO A 254 -1.38 15.22 12.83
C PRO A 254 -2.22 13.95 13.06
N TRP A 255 -1.65 12.79 12.80
CA TRP A 255 -2.30 11.53 13.13
C TRP A 255 -2.61 11.50 14.63
N PRO A 256 -3.89 11.31 15.06
CA PRO A 256 -4.19 11.20 16.48
C PRO A 256 -3.57 9.89 16.99
N PRO A 257 -2.64 9.94 17.95
CA PRO A 257 -2.04 8.74 18.52
C PRO A 257 -3.05 7.81 19.19
N ASP A 258 -4.21 8.35 19.56
CA ASP A 258 -5.25 7.70 20.37
C ASP A 258 -6.60 7.58 19.66
N ALA A 259 -6.64 7.49 18.34
CA ALA A 259 -7.87 7.04 17.73
C ALA A 259 -8.05 5.57 18.12
N PRO A 260 -8.75 5.23 19.24
CA PRO A 260 -9.09 3.87 19.55
C PRO A 260 -9.75 3.35 18.31
N GLY A 261 -9.39 2.14 17.88
CA GLY A 261 -9.86 1.55 16.65
C GLY A 261 -11.29 1.96 16.42
N LYS A 262 -11.49 2.95 15.53
CA LYS A 262 -12.85 3.42 15.29
C LYS A 262 -13.61 2.19 14.95
N PRO A 263 -14.64 1.84 15.73
CA PRO A 263 -15.51 0.75 15.43
C PRO A 263 -16.27 1.12 14.18
N GLY A 264 -15.60 1.03 13.06
CA GLY A 264 -16.21 1.17 11.78
C GLY A 264 -16.51 -0.19 11.19
N TYR A 265 -16.55 -1.23 12.02
CA TYR A 265 -17.04 -2.52 11.60
C TYR A 265 -18.57 -2.47 11.60
N ASP A 266 -19.11 -1.91 10.54
CA ASP A 266 -20.48 -2.14 10.16
C ASP A 266 -20.47 -2.68 8.73
N PRO A 267 -20.77 -3.97 8.53
CA PRO A 267 -20.87 -4.57 7.21
C PRO A 267 -21.97 -3.92 6.35
N ASN A 268 -22.90 -3.19 6.97
CA ASN A 268 -24.01 -2.49 6.31
C ASN A 268 -23.67 -1.03 5.96
N LEU A 269 -22.55 -0.49 6.44
CA LEU A 269 -22.14 0.84 6.01
C LEU A 269 -21.88 0.83 4.49
N PRO A 270 -22.35 1.86 3.78
CA PRO A 270 -22.04 2.00 2.37
C PRO A 270 -20.51 1.98 2.19
N PRO A 271 -20.01 1.44 1.07
CA PRO A 271 -18.58 1.36 0.81
C PRO A 271 -17.94 2.73 1.03
N GLY A 272 -16.92 2.79 1.91
CA GLY A 272 -16.23 4.04 2.24
C GLY A 272 -15.74 4.74 0.99
N LYS A 273 -15.91 6.05 0.93
CA LYS A 273 -15.56 6.90 -0.20
C LYS A 273 -14.04 6.99 -0.36
N GLY A 274 -13.47 6.45 -1.40
CA GLY A 274 -12.01 6.42 -1.56
C GLY A 274 -11.55 6.05 -2.97
N MET A 275 -12.23 6.57 -3.99
CA MET A 275 -11.87 6.33 -5.37
C MET A 275 -10.64 7.17 -5.79
N GLY A 276 -9.79 6.60 -6.59
CA GLY A 276 -8.78 7.28 -7.39
C GLY A 276 -8.70 6.58 -8.74
N MET A 277 -8.26 7.28 -9.76
CA MET A 277 -8.11 6.71 -11.09
C MET A 277 -6.78 7.11 -11.71
N ALA A 278 -6.19 6.18 -12.44
CA ALA A 278 -4.97 6.39 -13.19
C ALA A 278 -4.98 5.60 -14.50
N GLN A 279 -4.28 6.08 -15.50
CA GLN A 279 -4.10 5.38 -16.74
C GLN A 279 -2.79 4.60 -16.75
N THR A 280 -2.86 3.32 -17.09
CA THR A 280 -1.69 2.45 -17.24
C THR A 280 -0.90 2.79 -18.50
N ALA A 281 0.32 2.28 -18.62
CA ALA A 281 1.11 2.41 -19.85
C ALA A 281 0.41 1.80 -21.07
N ALA A 282 -0.41 0.77 -20.88
CA ALA A 282 -1.19 0.13 -21.94
C ALA A 282 -2.45 0.94 -22.35
N GLY A 283 -2.79 2.01 -21.59
CA GLY A 283 -3.91 2.88 -21.85
C GLY A 283 -5.24 2.53 -21.17
N ASN A 284 -5.30 1.42 -20.42
CA ASN A 284 -6.43 1.07 -19.60
C ASN A 284 -6.52 2.00 -18.38
N LEU A 285 -7.71 2.27 -17.88
CA LEU A 285 -7.86 2.93 -16.58
C LEU A 285 -7.96 1.90 -15.47
N VAL A 286 -7.24 2.13 -14.38
CA VAL A 286 -7.41 1.45 -13.11
C VAL A 286 -8.12 2.40 -12.16
N ILE A 287 -9.32 2.02 -11.72
CA ILE A 287 -10.21 2.87 -10.94
C ILE A 287 -10.53 2.15 -9.63
N GLY A 288 -10.35 2.82 -8.51
CA GLY A 288 -10.63 2.25 -7.19
C GLY A 288 -10.13 3.16 -6.07
N SER A 289 -10.56 2.92 -4.86
CA SER A 289 -11.19 1.68 -4.44
C SER A 289 -12.31 1.96 -3.43
N THR A 290 -13.07 0.94 -3.12
CA THR A 290 -13.95 0.93 -1.94
C THR A 290 -13.17 0.60 -0.67
N SER A 291 -13.84 0.66 0.49
CA SER A 291 -13.28 0.27 1.78
C SER A 291 -14.36 -0.39 2.64
N ARG A 292 -14.16 -1.67 3.01
CA ARG A 292 -15.09 -2.44 3.84
C ARG A 292 -14.35 -3.43 4.74
N PHE A 293 -14.86 -3.67 5.93
CA PHE A 293 -14.40 -4.74 6.82
C PHE A 293 -15.37 -5.92 6.69
N VAL A 294 -15.02 -6.90 5.88
CA VAL A 294 -15.84 -8.10 5.58
C VAL A 294 -15.03 -9.39 5.76
N GLY A 295 -14.01 -9.36 6.62
CA GLY A 295 -13.08 -10.47 6.74
C GLY A 295 -12.29 -10.68 5.44
N LEU A 296 -12.11 -11.95 5.07
CA LEU A 296 -11.39 -12.35 3.86
C LEU A 296 -12.34 -12.70 2.69
N ASP A 297 -13.56 -12.13 2.67
CA ASP A 297 -14.45 -12.26 1.52
C ASP A 297 -13.90 -11.45 0.32
N SER A 298 -13.47 -12.15 -0.73
CA SER A 298 -12.88 -11.57 -1.93
C SER A 298 -13.90 -11.28 -3.05
N ALA A 299 -15.19 -11.49 -2.82
CA ALA A 299 -16.22 -11.27 -3.84
C ALA A 299 -16.45 -9.77 -4.09
N PRO A 300 -16.29 -9.28 -5.32
CA PRO A 300 -16.72 -7.93 -5.68
C PRO A 300 -18.25 -7.82 -5.62
N THR A 301 -18.77 -6.70 -5.12
CA THR A 301 -20.21 -6.44 -5.09
C THR A 301 -20.61 -5.45 -6.17
N MET A 302 -21.80 -5.62 -6.77
CA MET A 302 -22.32 -4.68 -7.76
C MET A 302 -22.51 -3.27 -7.20
N ALA A 303 -22.88 -3.16 -5.92
CA ALA A 303 -22.98 -1.86 -5.24
C ALA A 303 -21.62 -1.14 -5.18
N GLY A 304 -20.56 -1.86 -4.85
CA GLY A 304 -19.20 -1.31 -4.82
C GLY A 304 -18.68 -0.92 -6.20
N ILE A 305 -18.96 -1.74 -7.22
CA ILE A 305 -18.57 -1.45 -8.61
C ILE A 305 -19.30 -0.20 -9.10
N ARG A 306 -20.62 -0.11 -8.91
CA ARG A 306 -21.42 1.09 -9.26
C ARG A 306 -20.87 2.33 -8.57
N TYR A 307 -20.63 2.25 -7.27
CA TYR A 307 -20.07 3.37 -6.52
C TYR A 307 -18.74 3.88 -7.13
N ILE A 308 -17.81 2.97 -7.51
CA ILE A 308 -16.55 3.34 -8.16
C ILE A 308 -16.81 4.04 -9.50
N LEU A 309 -17.65 3.47 -10.35
CA LEU A 309 -17.93 4.00 -11.68
C LEU A 309 -18.70 5.33 -11.65
N ASP A 310 -19.68 5.47 -10.77
CA ASP A 310 -20.44 6.72 -10.62
C ASP A 310 -19.54 7.85 -10.08
N SER A 311 -18.67 7.54 -9.13
CA SER A 311 -17.69 8.50 -8.63
C SER A 311 -16.68 8.92 -9.71
N ALA A 312 -16.24 8.00 -10.55
CA ALA A 312 -15.33 8.30 -11.66
C ALA A 312 -16.01 9.16 -12.73
N ARG A 313 -17.24 8.82 -13.12
CA ARG A 313 -18.04 9.58 -14.09
C ARG A 313 -18.37 10.99 -13.59
N ARG A 314 -18.60 11.15 -12.30
CA ARG A 314 -18.87 12.46 -11.70
C ARG A 314 -17.71 13.44 -11.92
N ILE A 315 -16.47 12.95 -11.83
CA ILE A 315 -15.28 13.79 -12.00
C ILE A 315 -14.87 13.91 -13.46
N ALA A 316 -14.93 12.82 -14.21
CA ALA A 316 -14.52 12.73 -15.61
C ALA A 316 -15.57 11.97 -16.43
N PRO A 317 -16.57 12.68 -16.98
CA PRO A 317 -17.75 12.07 -17.64
C PRO A 317 -17.40 11.14 -18.80
N ALA A 318 -16.32 11.40 -19.52
CA ALA A 318 -15.85 10.58 -20.65
C ALA A 318 -15.58 9.11 -20.25
N ILE A 319 -15.26 8.85 -18.98
CA ILE A 319 -15.04 7.48 -18.46
C ILE A 319 -16.30 6.62 -18.57
N GLY A 320 -17.49 7.24 -18.54
CA GLY A 320 -18.75 6.54 -18.69
C GLY A 320 -18.96 5.86 -20.05
N GLN A 321 -18.14 6.14 -21.04
CA GLN A 321 -18.15 5.50 -22.37
C GLN A 321 -17.31 4.24 -22.44
N LEU A 322 -16.47 3.98 -21.44
CA LEU A 322 -15.55 2.84 -21.44
C LEU A 322 -16.24 1.57 -20.93
N ARG A 323 -15.88 0.45 -21.54
CA ARG A 323 -16.29 -0.88 -21.07
C ARG A 323 -15.42 -1.33 -19.92
N VAL A 324 -16.03 -1.96 -18.93
CA VAL A 324 -15.30 -2.63 -17.85
C VAL A 324 -14.82 -3.99 -18.35
N LEU A 325 -13.52 -4.21 -18.28
CA LEU A 325 -12.92 -5.51 -18.64
C LEU A 325 -12.86 -6.45 -17.45
N ARG A 326 -12.53 -5.91 -16.26
CA ARG A 326 -12.32 -6.74 -15.07
C ARG A 326 -12.59 -5.97 -13.80
N THR A 327 -13.08 -6.71 -12.81
CA THR A 327 -13.23 -6.24 -11.43
C THR A 327 -12.68 -7.30 -10.48
N TRP A 328 -12.05 -6.86 -9.40
CA TRP A 328 -11.63 -7.75 -8.32
C TRP A 328 -11.58 -7.00 -7.00
N ALA A 329 -11.47 -7.73 -5.91
CA ALA A 329 -11.23 -7.19 -4.59
C ALA A 329 -9.89 -7.70 -4.03
N GLY A 330 -9.27 -6.87 -3.20
CA GLY A 330 -8.07 -7.21 -2.44
C GLY A 330 -8.21 -6.76 -0.99
N PHE A 331 -7.30 -7.21 -0.15
CA PHE A 331 -7.34 -6.96 1.29
C PHE A 331 -6.15 -6.13 1.72
N ARG A 332 -6.40 -4.89 2.13
CA ARG A 332 -5.38 -4.07 2.78
C ARG A 332 -5.13 -4.61 4.18
N PRO A 333 -3.87 -4.78 4.58
CA PRO A 333 -3.51 -5.10 5.97
C PRO A 333 -3.67 -3.85 6.84
N TYR A 334 -4.86 -3.64 7.38
CA TYR A 334 -5.19 -2.49 8.24
C TYR A 334 -4.71 -2.71 9.66
N THR A 335 -4.08 -1.70 10.25
CA THR A 335 -3.73 -1.62 11.66
C THR A 335 -4.59 -0.58 12.37
N PRO A 336 -4.85 -0.69 13.68
CA PRO A 336 -5.74 0.23 14.41
C PRO A 336 -5.31 1.69 14.32
N ASP A 337 -4.01 1.95 14.30
CA ASP A 337 -3.41 3.28 14.19
C ASP A 337 -3.03 3.68 12.75
N GLY A 338 -3.15 2.76 11.79
CA GLY A 338 -2.83 2.99 10.37
C GLY A 338 -1.32 3.05 10.06
N LEU A 339 -0.45 2.77 11.05
CA LEU A 339 0.99 2.66 10.84
C LEU A 339 1.39 1.20 10.55
N PRO A 340 2.38 0.95 9.69
CA PRO A 340 2.89 -0.40 9.50
C PRO A 340 3.56 -0.93 10.77
N LEU A 341 3.62 -2.26 10.86
CA LEU A 341 4.31 -3.01 11.88
C LEU A 341 5.65 -3.46 11.29
N LEU A 342 6.74 -2.84 11.71
CA LEU A 342 8.10 -3.10 11.21
C LEU A 342 9.03 -3.33 12.38
N GLY A 343 9.64 -4.52 12.45
CA GLY A 343 10.61 -4.84 13.52
C GLY A 343 10.26 -6.10 14.29
N PRO A 344 11.00 -6.40 15.36
CA PRO A 344 10.82 -7.62 16.17
C PRO A 344 9.42 -7.73 16.75
N ALA A 345 8.84 -8.92 16.70
CA ALA A 345 7.55 -9.19 17.31
C ALA A 345 7.67 -9.16 18.85
N PRO A 346 6.67 -8.58 19.57
CA PRO A 346 6.68 -8.59 21.03
C PRO A 346 6.59 -10.01 21.59
N GLY A 347 7.23 -10.24 22.72
CA GLY A 347 7.11 -11.48 23.50
C GLY A 347 7.66 -12.75 22.84
N VAL A 348 8.40 -12.64 21.72
CA VAL A 348 9.01 -13.81 21.05
C VAL A 348 10.24 -13.42 20.26
N ASP A 349 11.29 -14.24 20.40
CA ASP A 349 12.49 -14.12 19.59
C ASP A 349 12.34 -14.78 18.21
N GLY A 350 13.18 -14.38 17.25
CA GLY A 350 13.26 -15.00 15.93
C GLY A 350 12.11 -14.66 14.97
N LEU A 351 11.19 -13.77 15.37
CA LEU A 351 10.10 -13.27 14.50
C LEU A 351 10.24 -11.77 14.31
N VAL A 352 10.20 -11.33 13.06
CA VAL A 352 10.17 -9.92 12.66
C VAL A 352 8.90 -9.67 11.84
N LEU A 353 8.18 -8.60 12.14
CA LEU A 353 6.98 -8.20 11.41
C LEU A 353 7.32 -7.22 10.28
N ALA A 354 6.69 -7.40 9.13
CA ALA A 354 6.79 -6.55 7.95
C ALA A 354 5.41 -6.43 7.27
N THR A 355 4.44 -5.83 7.97
CA THR A 355 3.03 -5.85 7.58
C THR A 355 2.30 -4.58 8.01
N GLY A 356 0.98 -4.50 7.80
CA GLY A 356 0.18 -3.40 8.34
C GLY A 356 0.22 -2.10 7.51
N HIS A 357 0.68 -2.11 6.28
CA HIS A 357 0.83 -0.92 5.43
C HIS A 357 -0.50 -0.38 4.86
N ASP A 358 -1.63 -0.96 5.23
CA ASP A 358 -2.96 -0.62 4.73
C ASP A 358 -2.99 -0.48 3.19
N GLY A 359 -3.42 0.67 2.67
CA GLY A 359 -3.49 0.94 1.22
C GLY A 359 -2.21 1.54 0.62
N SER A 360 -1.15 1.72 1.39
CA SER A 360 0.05 2.49 0.99
C SER A 360 1.30 1.63 0.79
N GLY A 361 1.22 0.30 0.91
CA GLY A 361 2.37 -0.61 0.88
C GLY A 361 3.23 -0.51 -0.38
N ILE A 362 2.65 -0.25 -1.54
CA ILE A 362 3.41 -0.01 -2.78
C ILE A 362 4.33 1.21 -2.59
N GLY A 363 3.76 2.35 -2.18
CA GLY A 363 4.48 3.60 -1.99
C GLY A 363 5.48 3.58 -0.84
N MET A 364 5.26 2.73 0.16
CA MET A 364 6.12 2.64 1.35
C MET A 364 7.17 1.52 1.25
N SER A 365 7.11 0.66 0.23
CA SER A 365 7.92 -0.55 0.17
C SER A 365 9.44 -0.31 0.25
N PRO A 366 10.05 0.71 -0.42
CA PRO A 366 11.51 0.82 -0.42
C PRO A 366 12.11 1.04 0.97
N VAL A 367 11.60 2.00 1.72
CA VAL A 367 12.16 2.32 3.05
C VAL A 367 11.68 1.33 4.10
N SER A 368 10.44 0.84 4.01
CA SER A 368 9.96 -0.25 4.91
C SER A 368 10.85 -1.48 4.84
N ALA A 369 11.30 -1.87 3.63
CA ALA A 369 12.21 -3.00 3.49
C ALA A 369 13.57 -2.75 4.14
N ARG A 370 14.12 -1.54 3.98
CA ARG A 370 15.39 -1.15 4.62
C ARG A 370 15.27 -1.09 6.15
N LEU A 371 14.13 -0.63 6.68
CA LEU A 371 13.86 -0.66 8.13
C LEU A 371 13.82 -2.09 8.68
N VAL A 372 13.15 -3.00 7.95
CA VAL A 372 13.10 -4.42 8.34
C VAL A 372 14.48 -5.06 8.21
N ALA A 373 15.23 -4.77 7.15
CA ALA A 373 16.59 -5.27 7.00
C ALA A 373 17.49 -4.80 8.13
N ALA A 374 17.43 -3.51 8.51
CA ALA A 374 18.17 -2.97 9.64
C ALA A 374 17.80 -3.67 10.96
N ALA A 375 16.49 -3.94 11.19
CA ALA A 375 16.03 -4.68 12.37
C ALA A 375 16.57 -6.13 12.43
N VAL A 376 16.70 -6.80 11.27
CA VAL A 376 17.24 -8.17 11.18
C VAL A 376 18.74 -8.18 11.36
N THR A 377 19.47 -7.26 10.72
CA THR A 377 20.95 -7.20 10.75
C THR A 377 21.51 -6.44 11.94
N LYS A 378 20.64 -5.75 12.71
CA LYS A 378 21.01 -4.81 13.79
C LYS A 378 21.87 -3.64 13.31
N ALA A 379 21.68 -3.23 12.08
CA ALA A 379 22.28 -2.03 11.49
C ALA A 379 21.46 -0.77 11.83
N ASP A 380 22.06 0.40 11.60
CA ASP A 380 21.37 1.68 11.80
C ASP A 380 20.23 1.84 10.79
N PRO A 381 18.99 2.11 11.24
CA PRO A 381 17.86 2.25 10.35
C PRO A 381 17.89 3.61 9.62
N PRO A 382 17.39 3.70 8.36
CA PRO A 382 17.36 4.95 7.59
C PRO A 382 16.38 5.99 8.11
N LEU A 383 15.45 5.59 8.97
CA LEU A 383 14.50 6.42 9.72
C LEU A 383 14.31 5.84 11.11
N PRO A 384 13.84 6.61 12.10
CA PRO A 384 13.46 6.08 13.40
C PRO A 384 12.49 4.91 13.28
N LEU A 385 12.79 3.77 13.91
CA LEU A 385 11.98 2.56 13.85
C LEU A 385 10.86 2.57 14.90
N GLU A 386 11.04 3.32 15.99
CA GLU A 386 10.14 3.36 17.16
C GLU A 386 8.67 3.58 16.80
N PRO A 387 8.31 4.50 15.88
CA PRO A 387 6.91 4.72 15.53
C PRO A 387 6.26 3.50 14.86
N PHE A 388 7.06 2.62 14.28
CA PHE A 388 6.61 1.44 13.55
C PHE A 388 6.79 0.15 14.36
N ASP A 389 7.39 0.25 15.57
CA ASP A 389 7.67 -0.89 16.44
C ASP A 389 6.35 -1.60 16.81
N PRO A 390 6.26 -2.93 16.60
CA PRO A 390 5.09 -3.70 16.98
C PRO A 390 4.74 -3.62 18.47
N ARG A 391 5.70 -3.38 19.36
CA ARG A 391 5.54 -3.25 20.82
C ARG A 391 4.64 -2.07 21.23
N ARG A 392 4.38 -1.10 20.33
CA ARG A 392 3.46 0.02 20.60
C ARG A 392 2.01 -0.41 20.88
N PHE A 393 1.66 -1.67 20.58
CA PHE A 393 0.35 -2.24 20.91
C PHE A 393 0.35 -3.06 22.21
N GLY A 394 1.42 -2.99 22.99
CA GLY A 394 1.61 -3.74 24.23
C GLY A 394 2.12 -5.16 23.99
N ASP A 395 2.63 -5.74 25.06
CA ASP A 395 2.99 -7.15 25.14
C ASP A 395 1.68 -7.93 25.33
N SER A 396 1.14 -8.51 24.29
CA SER A 396 -0.13 -9.27 24.34
C SER A 396 0.09 -10.73 23.94
#